data_e311c35778a8cd4f19770517b71367eb
#
_entry.id   e311c35778a8cd4f19770517b71367eb
#
_cell.length_a   1.000
_cell.length_b   1.000
_cell.length_c   1.000
_cell.angle_alpha   90.00
_cell.angle_beta   90.00
_cell.angle_gamma   90.00
#
_symmetry.space_group_name_H-M   'P 1'
#
loop_
_entity.id
_entity.type
_entity.pdbx_description
1 polymer ?
#
loop_
_entity_poly.entity_id
_entity_poly.type
_entity_poly.pdbx_seq_one_letter_code
_entity_poly.pdbx_strand_id
1 'polypeptide(L)' 'MGDSIQLQAASELYNRGWRFNITQGLWVARLPNVNPDIRHKTYEKGLYQYFNPITWRRETKNMTLYYSELSLKNQH' A
#
# COMPACT_ATOMS: atom_id res chain seq x y z
N MET A 1 -12.80 7.34 -19.14
CA MET A 1 -11.92 8.45 -19.04
C MET A 1 -10.85 8.23 -17.99
N GLY A 2 -9.61 8.09 -18.34
CA GLY A 2 -8.55 7.85 -17.39
C GLY A 2 -8.52 6.48 -16.75
N ASP A 3 -9.51 5.66 -17.02
CA ASP A 3 -9.62 4.37 -16.33
C ASP A 3 -8.52 3.42 -16.74
N SER A 4 -8.17 3.37 -18.02
CA SER A 4 -7.10 2.49 -18.46
C SER A 4 -5.75 2.98 -17.94
N ILE A 5 -5.55 4.30 -17.84
CA ILE A 5 -4.33 4.86 -17.28
C ILE A 5 -4.23 4.52 -15.80
N GLN A 6 -5.33 4.65 -15.07
CA GLN A 6 -5.36 4.31 -13.65
C GLN A 6 -5.10 2.83 -13.41
N LEU A 7 -5.66 1.97 -14.26
CA LEU A 7 -5.41 0.53 -14.14
C LEU A 7 -3.95 0.19 -14.39
N GLN A 8 -3.32 0.85 -15.37
CA GLN A 8 -1.91 0.65 -15.64
C GLN A 8 -1.04 1.12 -14.48
N ALA A 9 -1.37 2.28 -13.91
CA ALA A 9 -0.64 2.80 -12.76
C ALA A 9 -0.77 1.88 -11.55
N ALA A 10 -1.98 1.39 -11.29
CA ALA A 10 -2.22 0.47 -10.19
C ALA A 10 -1.45 -0.83 -10.39
N SER A 11 -1.46 -1.36 -11.59
CA SER A 11 -0.74 -2.58 -11.91
C SER A 11 0.77 -2.41 -11.70
N GLU A 12 1.30 -1.27 -12.12
CA GLU A 12 2.71 -0.96 -11.95
C GLU A 12 3.09 -0.87 -10.47
N LEU A 13 2.28 -0.20 -9.67
CA LEU A 13 2.51 -0.11 -8.23
C LEU A 13 2.49 -1.48 -7.59
N TYR A 14 1.54 -2.32 -7.97
CA TYR A 14 1.44 -3.67 -7.47
C TYR A 14 2.71 -4.48 -7.78
N ASN A 15 3.21 -4.35 -9.00
CA ASN A 15 4.40 -5.06 -9.42
C ASN A 15 5.63 -4.61 -8.63
N ARG A 16 5.63 -3.39 -8.13
CA ARG A 16 6.72 -2.85 -7.32
C ARG A 16 6.54 -3.10 -5.83
N GLY A 17 5.54 -3.87 -5.44
CA GLY A 17 5.33 -4.22 -4.05
C GLY A 17 4.39 -3.31 -3.29
N TRP A 18 3.77 -2.34 -3.95
CA TRP A 18 2.78 -1.48 -3.31
C TRP A 18 1.45 -2.19 -3.22
N ARG A 19 0.71 -1.85 -2.17
CA ARG A 19 -0.64 -2.38 -1.96
C ARG A 19 -1.58 -1.23 -1.63
N PHE A 20 -2.80 -1.30 -2.13
CA PHE A 20 -3.79 -0.26 -1.87
C PHE A 20 -4.55 -0.59 -0.60
N ASN A 21 -4.54 0.34 0.37
CA ASN A 21 -5.31 0.21 1.60
C ASN A 21 -6.71 0.75 1.33
N ILE A 22 -7.68 -0.15 1.29
CA ILE A 22 -9.06 0.19 0.93
C ILE A 22 -9.67 1.11 1.98
N THR A 23 -9.40 0.86 3.24
CA THR A 23 -9.98 1.63 4.34
C THR A 23 -9.45 3.06 4.37
N GLN A 24 -8.14 3.22 4.17
CA GLN A 24 -7.52 4.54 4.23
C GLN A 24 -7.48 5.23 2.87
N GLY A 25 -7.71 4.48 1.80
CA GLY A 25 -7.73 5.05 0.47
C GLY A 25 -6.37 5.50 -0.02
N LEU A 26 -5.31 4.82 0.37
CA LEU A 26 -3.96 5.19 -0.08
C LEU A 26 -3.09 3.95 -0.32
N TRP A 27 -2.04 4.16 -1.11
CA TRP A 27 -1.08 3.12 -1.42
C TRP A 27 -0.01 3.07 -0.34
N VAL A 28 0.32 1.85 0.09
CA VAL A 28 1.33 1.61 1.12
C VAL A 28 2.31 0.55 0.65
N ALA A 29 3.54 0.61 1.17
CA ALA A 29 4.56 -0.38 0.87
C ALA A 29 5.55 -0.47 2.02
N ARG A 30 6.22 -1.62 2.12
CA ARG A 30 7.32 -1.77 3.06
C ARG A 30 8.52 -0.97 2.58
N LEU A 31 9.29 -0.45 3.53
CA LEU A 31 10.55 0.19 3.21
C LEU A 31 11.58 -0.87 2.85
N PRO A 32 12.49 -0.58 1.91
CA PRO A 32 13.58 -1.49 1.60
C PRO A 32 14.44 -1.76 2.85
N ASN A 33 14.76 -3.03 3.06
CA ASN A 33 15.63 -3.46 4.17
C ASN A 33 15.07 -3.17 5.56
N VAL A 34 13.77 -2.92 5.66
CA VAL A 34 13.09 -2.71 6.95
C VAL A 34 11.99 -3.75 7.07
N ASN A 35 12.09 -4.58 8.10
CA ASN A 35 11.08 -5.59 8.36
C ASN A 35 10.02 -5.05 9.31
N PRO A 36 8.77 -5.53 9.23
CA PRO A 36 7.76 -5.16 10.23
C PRO A 36 8.20 -5.56 11.63
N ASP A 37 7.84 -4.75 12.62
CA ASP A 37 8.14 -5.04 14.03
C ASP A 37 7.34 -6.25 14.51
N ILE A 38 6.09 -6.36 14.05
CA ILE A 38 5.17 -7.44 14.42
C ILE A 38 4.55 -7.98 13.14
N ARG A 39 4.49 -9.33 13.05
CA ARG A 39 3.83 -9.99 11.93
C ARG A 39 2.88 -11.03 12.49
N HIS A 40 1.63 -10.89 12.16
CA HIS A 40 0.55 -11.78 12.58
C HIS A 40 -0.12 -12.41 11.37
N LYS A 41 -1.01 -13.36 11.61
CA LYS A 41 -1.75 -13.99 10.51
C LYS A 41 -2.67 -13.02 9.79
N THR A 42 -3.20 -12.02 10.50
CA THR A 42 -4.20 -11.11 9.97
C THR A 42 -3.69 -9.69 9.78
N TYR A 43 -2.53 -9.36 10.34
CA TYR A 43 -1.99 -8.01 10.24
C TYR A 43 -0.47 -8.02 10.42
N GLU A 44 0.13 -6.89 10.10
CA GLU A 44 1.52 -6.63 10.44
C GLU A 44 1.63 -5.17 10.87
N LYS A 45 2.62 -4.88 11.68
CA LYS A 45 2.82 -3.54 12.23
C LYS A 45 4.28 -3.15 12.14
N GLY A 46 4.54 -1.91 11.77
CA GLY A 46 5.90 -1.42 11.67
C GLY A 46 5.95 -0.11 10.91
N LEU A 47 7.14 0.20 10.40
CA LEU A 47 7.36 1.42 9.63
C LEU A 47 7.12 1.14 8.15
N TYR A 48 6.24 1.92 7.55
CA TYR A 48 5.87 1.77 6.14
C TYR A 48 5.97 3.10 5.43
N GLN A 49 6.15 3.03 4.13
CA GLN A 49 5.98 4.20 3.29
C GLN A 49 4.58 4.19 2.69
N TYR A 50 4.03 5.36 2.48
CA TYR A 50 2.74 5.50 1.85
C TYR A 50 2.77 6.71 0.93
N PHE A 51 1.87 6.70 -0.05
CA PHE A 51 1.76 7.81 -0.99
C PHE A 51 0.63 8.71 -0.53
N ASN A 52 0.99 9.97 -0.23
CA ASN A 52 0.01 10.94 0.24
C ASN A 52 -0.63 11.62 -0.97
N PRO A 53 -1.93 11.39 -1.22
CA PRO A 53 -2.59 11.95 -2.40
C PRO A 53 -2.80 13.47 -2.31
N ILE A 54 -2.69 14.05 -1.12
CA ILE A 54 -2.86 15.48 -0.94
C ILE A 54 -1.57 16.22 -1.30
N THR A 55 -0.45 15.77 -0.73
CA THR A 55 0.85 16.40 -1.00
C THR A 55 1.53 15.84 -2.23
N TRP A 56 1.04 14.71 -2.74
CA TRP A 56 1.59 14.00 -3.89
C TRP A 56 3.02 13.54 -3.64
N ARG A 57 3.32 13.12 -2.41
CA ARG A 57 4.65 12.70 -1.98
C ARG A 57 4.59 11.37 -1.27
N ARG A 58 5.72 10.66 -1.30
CA ARG A 58 5.91 9.48 -0.47
C ARG A 58 6.34 9.92 0.92
N GLU A 59 5.67 9.38 1.92
CA GLU A 59 5.96 9.67 3.32
C GLU A 59 6.07 8.35 4.08
N THR A 60 6.66 8.40 5.26
CA THR A 60 6.82 7.20 6.09
C THR A 60 6.17 7.43 7.44
N LYS A 61 5.59 6.38 7.99
CA LYS A 61 5.09 6.40 9.37
C LYS A 61 4.89 4.98 9.87
N ASN A 62 4.84 4.85 11.19
CA ASN A 62 4.45 3.60 11.81
C ASN A 62 2.95 3.39 11.64
N MET A 63 2.57 2.20 11.20
CA MET A 63 1.16 1.88 11.04
C MET A 63 0.95 0.37 11.16
N THR A 64 -0.30 0.00 11.40
CA THR A 64 -0.73 -1.39 11.39
C THR A 64 -1.46 -1.66 10.09
N LEU A 65 -1.02 -2.66 9.35
CA LEU A 65 -1.64 -3.05 8.10
C LEU A 65 -2.43 -4.34 8.31
N TYR A 66 -3.74 -4.24 8.22
CA TYR A 66 -4.60 -5.42 8.26
C TYR A 66 -4.74 -5.96 6.84
N TYR A 67 -4.43 -7.23 6.67
CA TYR A 67 -4.42 -7.82 5.33
C TYR A 67 -5.80 -7.77 4.67
N SER A 68 -6.85 -7.81 5.47
CA SER A 68 -8.21 -7.69 4.94
C SER A 68 -8.50 -6.31 4.34
N GLU A 69 -7.74 -5.29 4.70
CA GLU A 69 -7.91 -3.94 4.19
C GLU A 69 -7.09 -3.66 2.94
N LEU A 70 -6.21 -4.58 2.57
CA LEU A 70 -5.35 -4.42 1.39
C LEU A 70 -6.04 -5.07 0.20
N SER A 71 -6.11 -4.35 -0.91
CA SER A 71 -6.73 -4.91 -2.10
C SER A 71 -5.84 -6.00 -2.70
N LEU A 72 -6.48 -7.00 -3.27
CA LEU A 72 -5.79 -8.02 -4.05
C LEU A 72 -5.73 -7.58 -5.50
N LYS A 73 -4.71 -8.07 -6.21
CA LYS A 73 -4.48 -7.67 -7.59
C LYS A 73 -5.69 -7.91 -8.50
N ASN A 74 -6.48 -8.92 -8.20
CA ASN A 74 -7.58 -9.33 -9.05
C ASN A 74 -8.95 -8.84 -8.57
N GLN A 75 -8.99 -7.83 -7.72
CA GLN A 75 -10.25 -7.32 -7.17
C GLN A 75 -10.81 -6.13 -7.95
N HIS A 76 -10.49 -6.02 -9.19
CA HIS A 76 -10.99 -4.88 -9.99
C HIS A 76 -11.93 -5.32 -11.04
#